data_5b0dfb41162eada7fcd1cad6e2f83ba1
#
_entry.id   5b0dfb41162eada7fcd1cad6e2f83ba1
#
_cell.length_a   1.000
_cell.length_b   1.000
_cell.length_c   1.000
_cell.angle_alpha   90.00
_cell.angle_beta   90.00
_cell.angle_gamma   90.00
#
_symmetry.space_group_name_H-M   'P 1'
#
loop_
_entity.id
_entity.type
_entity.pdbx_description
1 polymer ?
#
loop_
_entity_poly.entity_id
_entity_poly.type
_entity_poly.pdbx_seq_one_letter_code
_entity_poly.pdbx_strand_id
1 'polypeptide(L)'
;ELETESSWQEYVALMTERPELFREEGWLTIEKDPEVIRRYEQKSGKRIGVVYKSEYHMMVVDLIKGENGTHFCYERLLPMVQKGAIVSVPVFEGKFVLLRQYRHAIREFQYGFPRGFGEAGVSVEENVRKEIQEELNAEVTNMQHLGQVVADSGVVSNKVDIYFCSV
;
A
#
# COMPACT_ATOMS: atom_id res chain seq x y z
N GLU A 1 17.66 -14.29 -4.07
CA GLU A 1 18.14 -12.91 -4.31
C GLU A 1 17.98 -12.62 -5.79
N LEU A 2 17.23 -11.57 -6.15
CA LEU A 2 17.15 -11.07 -7.53
C LEU A 2 18.53 -10.49 -7.88
N GLU A 3 19.07 -10.83 -9.05
CA GLU A 3 20.29 -10.21 -9.55
C GLU A 3 20.08 -8.71 -9.74
N THR A 4 21.12 -7.90 -9.58
CA THR A 4 21.03 -6.42 -9.60
C THR A 4 20.41 -5.90 -10.91
N GLU A 5 20.73 -6.52 -12.02
CA GLU A 5 20.19 -6.17 -13.34
C GLU A 5 18.68 -6.49 -13.45
N SER A 6 18.23 -7.59 -12.87
CA SER A 6 16.81 -7.97 -12.76
C SER A 6 16.00 -7.00 -11.89
N SER A 7 16.56 -6.52 -10.78
CA SER A 7 15.92 -5.56 -9.87
C SER A 7 15.58 -4.23 -10.58
N TRP A 8 16.53 -3.69 -11.34
CA TRP A 8 16.33 -2.47 -12.09
C TRP A 8 15.37 -2.64 -13.27
N GLN A 9 15.46 -3.76 -14.00
CA GLN A 9 14.54 -4.04 -15.11
C GLN A 9 13.09 -4.17 -14.64
N GLU A 10 12.84 -4.87 -13.53
CA GLU A 10 11.50 -4.94 -12.93
C GLU A 10 11.01 -3.56 -12.46
N TYR A 11 11.91 -2.72 -11.95
CA TYR A 11 11.56 -1.37 -11.52
C TYR A 11 11.18 -0.46 -12.70
N VAL A 12 11.88 -0.55 -13.83
CA VAL A 12 11.53 0.17 -15.06
C VAL A 12 10.19 -0.30 -15.62
N ALA A 13 9.94 -1.62 -15.61
CA ALA A 13 8.64 -2.17 -15.99
C ALA A 13 7.52 -1.63 -15.08
N LEU A 14 7.75 -1.59 -13.77
CA LEU A 14 6.81 -1.05 -12.80
C LEU A 14 6.48 0.44 -13.04
N MET A 15 7.46 1.26 -13.44
CA MET A 15 7.23 2.66 -13.80
C MET A 15 6.25 2.80 -14.97
N THR A 16 6.29 1.85 -15.91
CA THR A 16 5.41 1.83 -17.08
C THR A 16 4.02 1.30 -16.73
N GLU A 17 3.95 0.25 -15.92
CA GLU A 17 2.70 -0.41 -15.53
C GLU A 17 1.90 0.38 -14.49
N ARG A 18 2.60 1.10 -13.60
CA ARG A 18 2.02 1.85 -12.48
C ARG A 18 2.57 3.28 -12.38
N PRO A 19 2.37 4.11 -13.40
CA PRO A 19 2.94 5.47 -13.44
C PRO A 19 2.47 6.37 -12.29
N GLU A 20 1.31 6.08 -11.70
CA GLU A 20 0.78 6.81 -10.54
C GLU A 20 1.68 6.73 -9.30
N LEU A 21 2.52 5.68 -9.19
CA LEU A 21 3.48 5.51 -8.08
C LEU A 21 4.77 6.32 -8.26
N PHE A 22 4.97 6.88 -9.45
CA PHE A 22 6.20 7.58 -9.85
C PHE A 22 5.94 9.03 -10.27
N ARG A 23 4.83 9.61 -9.80
CA ARG A 23 4.52 11.02 -10.00
C ARG A 23 5.55 11.89 -9.29
N GLU A 24 6.04 12.89 -9.99
CA GLU A 24 7.00 13.86 -9.46
C GLU A 24 6.26 15.17 -9.16
N GLU A 25 5.65 15.23 -7.99
CA GLU A 25 4.99 16.43 -7.48
C GLU A 25 5.74 16.87 -6.21
N GLY A 26 6.67 17.83 -6.38
CA GLY A 26 7.43 18.35 -5.26
C GLY A 26 8.93 18.47 -5.52
N TRP A 27 9.70 18.61 -4.46
CA TRP A 27 11.14 18.88 -4.47
C TRP A 27 12.01 17.62 -4.42
N LEU A 28 11.42 16.45 -4.20
CA LEU A 28 12.09 15.15 -4.25
C LEU A 28 11.83 14.51 -5.61
N THR A 29 12.88 14.19 -6.36
CA THR A 29 12.78 13.51 -7.65
C THR A 29 13.43 12.14 -7.59
N ILE A 30 12.86 11.18 -8.34
CA ILE A 30 13.45 9.84 -8.47
C ILE A 30 14.53 9.90 -9.54
N GLU A 31 15.76 9.51 -9.17
CA GLU A 31 16.85 9.36 -10.14
C GLU A 31 16.55 8.19 -11.09
N LYS A 32 16.63 8.46 -12.40
CA LYS A 32 16.31 7.48 -13.45
C LYS A 32 17.48 7.20 -14.39
N ASP A 33 18.60 7.91 -14.20
CA ASP A 33 19.81 7.68 -14.99
C ASP A 33 20.51 6.39 -14.53
N PRO A 34 20.57 5.34 -15.38
CA PRO A 34 21.17 4.06 -15.02
C PRO A 34 22.65 4.16 -14.63
N GLU A 35 23.39 5.13 -15.19
CA GLU A 35 24.80 5.32 -14.88
C GLU A 35 25.00 5.93 -13.47
N VAL A 36 24.11 6.85 -13.08
CA VAL A 36 24.11 7.43 -11.73
C VAL A 36 23.75 6.36 -10.71
N ILE A 37 22.72 5.57 -11.00
CA ILE A 37 22.25 4.45 -10.15
C ILE A 37 23.37 3.44 -9.96
N ARG A 38 23.97 2.94 -11.03
CA ARG A 38 25.07 1.96 -10.97
C ARG A 38 26.25 2.47 -10.12
N ARG A 39 26.65 3.72 -10.31
CA ARG A 39 27.73 4.33 -9.50
C ARG A 39 27.34 4.44 -8.02
N TYR A 40 26.08 4.78 -7.75
CA TYR A 40 25.59 4.85 -6.37
C TYR A 40 25.59 3.49 -5.69
N GLU A 41 25.09 2.45 -6.37
CA GLU A 41 25.09 1.07 -5.87
C GLU A 41 26.50 0.56 -5.58
N GLN A 42 27.44 0.76 -6.51
CA GLN A 42 28.84 0.38 -6.33
C GLN A 42 29.50 1.05 -5.12
N LYS A 43 29.19 2.33 -4.91
CA LYS A 43 29.77 3.11 -3.80
C LYS A 43 29.12 2.79 -2.45
N SER A 44 27.80 2.59 -2.43
CA SER A 44 27.02 2.45 -1.19
C SER A 44 26.82 1.00 -0.76
N GLY A 45 26.94 0.04 -1.67
CA GLY A 45 26.56 -1.36 -1.47
C GLY A 45 25.05 -1.58 -1.38
N LYS A 46 24.24 -0.55 -1.64
CA LYS A 46 22.76 -0.63 -1.60
C LYS A 46 22.23 -0.97 -2.98
N ARG A 47 21.15 -1.72 -3.03
CA ARG A 47 20.43 -2.07 -4.25
C ARG A 47 19.28 -1.09 -4.49
N ILE A 48 19.13 -0.63 -5.73
CA ILE A 48 18.03 0.24 -6.18
C ILE A 48 17.07 -0.57 -7.06
N GLY A 49 15.79 -0.24 -7.00
CA GLY A 49 14.77 -0.93 -7.78
C GLY A 49 13.90 -1.87 -6.94
N VAL A 50 13.40 -2.95 -7.54
CA VAL A 50 12.59 -3.97 -6.85
C VAL A 50 13.53 -4.89 -6.08
N VAL A 51 13.48 -4.85 -4.75
CA VAL A 51 14.38 -5.63 -3.89
C VAL A 51 13.70 -6.86 -3.28
N TYR A 52 12.39 -6.87 -3.24
CA TYR A 52 11.58 -8.00 -2.78
C TYR A 52 10.21 -8.01 -3.46
N LYS A 53 9.70 -9.20 -3.78
CA LYS A 53 8.37 -9.40 -4.35
C LYS A 53 7.76 -10.70 -3.86
N SER A 54 6.51 -10.63 -3.44
CA SER A 54 5.66 -11.76 -3.08
C SER A 54 4.30 -11.63 -3.76
N GLU A 55 3.37 -12.53 -3.48
CA GLU A 55 1.99 -12.40 -3.95
C GLU A 55 1.22 -11.24 -3.31
N TYR A 56 1.66 -10.76 -2.12
CA TYR A 56 0.95 -9.71 -1.36
C TYR A 56 1.62 -8.35 -1.48
N HIS A 57 2.96 -8.31 -1.50
CA HIS A 57 3.73 -7.07 -1.41
C HIS A 57 4.95 -7.07 -2.32
N MET A 58 5.31 -5.89 -2.72
CA MET A 58 6.57 -5.59 -3.38
C MET A 58 7.29 -4.50 -2.59
N MET A 59 8.58 -4.70 -2.31
CA MET A 59 9.43 -3.66 -1.73
C MET A 59 10.32 -3.06 -2.81
N VAL A 60 10.29 -1.75 -2.93
CA VAL A 60 11.15 -1.00 -3.85
C VAL A 60 12.04 -0.04 -3.07
N VAL A 61 13.22 0.17 -3.61
CA VAL A 61 14.16 1.19 -3.13
C VAL A 61 14.35 2.21 -4.24
N ASP A 62 13.86 3.42 -4.03
CA ASP A 62 14.08 4.55 -4.93
C ASP A 62 15.43 5.21 -4.62
N LEU A 63 16.15 5.62 -5.64
CA LEU A 63 17.23 6.59 -5.46
C LEU A 63 16.64 8.00 -5.61
N ILE A 64 16.57 8.71 -4.52
CA ILE A 64 16.01 10.07 -4.50
C ILE A 64 17.11 11.08 -4.63
N LYS A 65 16.87 12.06 -5.51
CA LYS A 65 17.71 13.25 -5.68
C LYS A 65 17.03 14.41 -4.94
N GLY A 66 17.69 14.92 -3.91
CA GLY A 66 17.26 16.12 -3.19
C GLY A 66 17.64 17.42 -3.92
N GLU A 67 17.08 18.55 -3.47
CA GLU A 67 17.32 19.88 -4.06
C GLU A 67 18.79 20.28 -4.12
N ASN A 68 19.58 19.87 -3.13
CA ASN A 68 21.03 20.13 -3.09
C ASN A 68 21.86 19.17 -3.95
N GLY A 69 21.22 18.33 -4.78
CA GLY A 69 21.85 17.33 -5.63
C GLY A 69 22.41 16.10 -4.88
N THR A 70 22.17 15.97 -3.59
CA THR A 70 22.52 14.75 -2.85
C THR A 70 21.56 13.62 -3.19
N HIS A 71 22.07 12.37 -3.15
CA HIS A 71 21.28 11.19 -3.38
C HIS A 71 21.13 10.39 -2.08
N PHE A 72 19.93 9.85 -1.85
CA PHE A 72 19.65 8.93 -0.74
C PHE A 72 18.62 7.87 -1.16
N CYS A 73 18.65 6.72 -0.49
CA CYS A 73 17.66 5.66 -0.72
C CYS A 73 16.39 5.93 0.07
N TYR A 74 15.25 5.66 -0.58
CA TYR A 74 13.93 5.69 0.05
C TYR A 74 13.23 4.35 -0.20
N GLU A 75 12.83 3.69 0.87
CA GLU A 75 12.17 2.39 0.82
C GLU A 75 10.67 2.56 0.80
N ARG A 76 9.99 1.88 -0.14
CA ARG A 76 8.53 1.85 -0.21
C ARG A 76 8.01 0.42 -0.26
N LEU A 77 6.96 0.16 0.49
CA LEU A 77 6.19 -1.08 0.43
C LEU A 77 4.93 -0.85 -0.42
N LEU A 78 4.85 -1.56 -1.53
CA LEU A 78 3.76 -1.47 -2.49
C LEU A 78 2.85 -2.69 -2.36
N PRO A 79 1.52 -2.55 -2.32
CA PRO A 79 0.61 -3.68 -2.38
C PRO A 79 0.58 -4.25 -3.80
N MET A 80 0.50 -5.58 -3.93
CA MET A 80 0.27 -6.24 -5.22
C MET A 80 -1.18 -6.04 -5.68
N VAL A 81 -2.13 -6.06 -4.75
CA VAL A 81 -3.53 -5.69 -5.01
C VAL A 81 -3.66 -4.17 -4.96
N GLN A 82 -4.01 -3.57 -6.09
CA GLN A 82 -3.90 -2.12 -6.29
C GLN A 82 -5.08 -1.30 -5.80
N LYS A 83 -6.26 -1.90 -5.67
CA LYS A 83 -7.50 -1.17 -5.36
C LYS A 83 -8.40 -1.98 -4.43
N GLY A 84 -9.31 -1.26 -3.75
CA GLY A 84 -10.39 -1.85 -3.00
C GLY A 84 -10.05 -2.30 -1.58
N ALA A 85 -8.87 -1.96 -1.06
CA ALA A 85 -8.64 -2.11 0.36
C ALA A 85 -9.57 -1.18 1.14
N ILE A 86 -10.29 -1.73 2.11
CA ILE A 86 -11.34 -1.04 2.85
C ILE A 86 -11.19 -1.19 4.35
N VAL A 87 -11.73 -0.19 5.07
CA VAL A 87 -12.11 -0.29 6.48
C VAL A 87 -13.58 0.07 6.59
N SER A 88 -14.37 -0.83 7.16
CA SER A 88 -15.78 -0.63 7.41
C SER A 88 -15.98 -0.18 8.86
N VAL A 89 -16.71 0.92 9.07
CA VAL A 89 -17.10 1.42 10.40
C VAL A 89 -18.56 1.05 10.66
N PRO A 90 -18.85 -0.19 11.13
CA PRO A 90 -20.20 -0.63 11.34
C PRO A 90 -20.80 -0.06 12.62
N VAL A 91 -22.07 0.37 12.51
CA VAL A 91 -22.87 0.87 13.63
C VAL A 91 -24.15 0.06 13.73
N PHE A 92 -24.37 -0.51 14.92
CA PHE A 92 -25.57 -1.24 15.29
C PHE A 92 -26.20 -0.59 16.53
N GLU A 93 -27.47 -0.23 16.48
CA GLU A 93 -28.19 0.45 17.58
C GLU A 93 -27.45 1.68 18.15
N GLY A 94 -26.83 2.48 17.29
CA GLY A 94 -26.08 3.68 17.67
C GLY A 94 -24.69 3.41 18.29
N LYS A 95 -24.20 2.18 18.28
CA LYS A 95 -22.89 1.79 18.82
C LYS A 95 -21.98 1.26 17.74
N PHE A 96 -20.69 1.59 17.83
CA PHE A 96 -19.67 1.00 16.96
C PHE A 96 -19.48 -0.48 17.27
N VAL A 97 -19.39 -1.29 16.21
CA VAL A 97 -19.04 -2.70 16.31
C VAL A 97 -17.57 -2.87 16.00
N LEU A 98 -16.83 -3.48 16.91
CA LEU A 98 -15.40 -3.75 16.79
C LEU A 98 -15.12 -5.24 16.86
N LEU A 99 -14.17 -5.71 16.07
CA LEU A 99 -13.64 -7.06 16.14
C LEU A 99 -12.42 -7.12 17.05
N ARG A 100 -12.34 -8.18 17.87
CA ARG A 100 -11.12 -8.51 18.60
C ARG A 100 -10.32 -9.53 17.81
N GLN A 101 -9.23 -9.10 17.16
CA GLN A 101 -8.43 -9.93 16.27
C GLN A 101 -6.98 -10.02 16.75
N TYR A 102 -6.37 -11.21 16.61
CA TYR A 102 -4.93 -11.36 16.81
C TYR A 102 -4.20 -10.81 15.59
N ARG A 103 -3.28 -9.85 15.81
CA ARG A 103 -2.46 -9.24 14.77
C ARG A 103 -1.06 -9.82 14.82
N HIS A 104 -0.79 -10.72 13.87
CA HIS A 104 0.48 -11.45 13.84
C HIS A 104 1.70 -10.55 13.78
N ALA A 105 1.66 -9.45 13.03
CA ALA A 105 2.79 -8.52 12.86
C ALA A 105 3.27 -7.89 14.17
N ILE A 106 2.34 -7.63 15.10
CA ILE A 106 2.65 -7.05 16.42
C ILE A 106 2.55 -8.06 17.56
N ARG A 107 2.11 -9.31 17.25
CA ARG A 107 1.98 -10.43 18.20
C ARG A 107 1.00 -10.17 19.34
N GLU A 108 -0.05 -9.36 19.10
CA GLU A 108 -1.02 -8.95 20.11
C GLU A 108 -2.46 -9.03 19.58
N PHE A 109 -3.42 -9.13 20.54
CA PHE A 109 -4.82 -8.92 20.24
C PHE A 109 -5.14 -7.41 20.19
N GLN A 110 -5.83 -6.99 19.14
CA GLN A 110 -6.34 -5.62 19.00
C GLN A 110 -7.83 -5.62 18.73
N TYR A 111 -8.49 -4.56 19.18
CA TYR A 111 -9.82 -4.20 18.72
C TYR A 111 -9.70 -3.28 17.52
N GLY A 112 -10.44 -3.55 16.47
CA GLY A 112 -10.44 -2.77 15.25
C GLY A 112 -11.71 -2.95 14.46
N PHE A 113 -11.90 -2.08 13.49
CA PHE A 113 -12.99 -2.20 12.54
C PHE A 113 -12.72 -3.34 11.54
N PRO A 114 -13.78 -3.99 11.00
CA PRO A 114 -13.67 -4.89 9.86
C PRO A 114 -12.88 -4.27 8.72
N ARG A 115 -12.02 -5.05 8.09
CA ARG A 115 -11.20 -4.58 6.98
C ARG A 115 -10.80 -5.71 6.05
N GLY A 116 -10.83 -5.43 4.77
CA GLY A 116 -10.46 -6.39 3.74
C GLY A 116 -9.59 -5.80 2.65
N PHE A 117 -9.01 -6.72 1.89
CA PHE A 117 -8.32 -6.37 0.66
C PHE A 117 -9.32 -6.26 -0.49
N GLY A 118 -8.98 -5.46 -1.51
CA GLY A 118 -9.76 -5.42 -2.73
C GLY A 118 -9.68 -6.72 -3.52
N GLU A 119 -10.74 -7.04 -4.22
CA GLU A 119 -10.80 -8.15 -5.16
C GLU A 119 -10.92 -7.63 -6.59
N ALA A 120 -10.25 -8.31 -7.52
CA ALA A 120 -10.34 -7.94 -8.93
C ALA A 120 -11.76 -8.13 -9.47
N GLY A 121 -12.32 -7.10 -10.09
CA GLY A 121 -13.67 -7.13 -10.66
C GLY A 121 -14.82 -6.91 -9.68
N VAL A 122 -14.53 -6.72 -8.39
CA VAL A 122 -15.51 -6.39 -7.36
C VAL A 122 -15.47 -4.89 -7.10
N SER A 123 -16.62 -4.23 -7.00
CA SER A 123 -16.70 -2.83 -6.61
C SER A 123 -16.32 -2.66 -5.14
N VAL A 124 -15.88 -1.45 -4.76
CA VAL A 124 -15.49 -1.16 -3.37
C VAL A 124 -16.68 -1.36 -2.43
N GLU A 125 -17.87 -0.93 -2.84
CA GLU A 125 -19.11 -1.06 -2.07
C GLU A 125 -19.54 -2.53 -1.92
N GLU A 126 -19.39 -3.34 -2.94
CA GLU A 126 -19.63 -4.79 -2.84
C GLU A 126 -18.64 -5.47 -1.89
N ASN A 127 -17.38 -5.06 -1.95
CA ASN A 127 -16.36 -5.55 -1.03
C ASN A 127 -16.70 -5.20 0.43
N VAL A 128 -17.17 -3.97 0.70
CA VAL A 128 -17.64 -3.57 2.04
C VAL A 128 -18.77 -4.49 2.54
N ARG A 129 -19.78 -4.77 1.70
CA ARG A 129 -20.91 -5.66 2.06
C ARG A 129 -20.45 -7.08 2.35
N LYS A 130 -19.53 -7.58 1.51
CA LYS A 130 -18.95 -8.92 1.66
C LYS A 130 -18.20 -9.04 3.00
N GLU A 131 -17.31 -8.11 3.32
CA GLU A 131 -16.54 -8.12 4.56
C GLU A 131 -17.45 -8.03 5.81
N ILE A 132 -18.47 -7.17 5.78
CA ILE A 132 -19.45 -7.08 6.87
C ILE A 132 -20.22 -8.39 7.03
N GLN A 133 -20.62 -9.01 5.93
CA GLN A 133 -21.30 -10.31 5.98
C GLN A 133 -20.39 -11.42 6.51
N GLU A 134 -19.14 -11.48 6.07
CA GLU A 134 -18.17 -12.50 6.46
C GLU A 134 -17.70 -12.35 7.91
N GLU A 135 -17.39 -11.14 8.35
CA GLU A 135 -16.81 -10.91 9.69
C GLU A 135 -17.86 -10.69 10.79
N LEU A 136 -19.04 -10.16 10.46
CA LEU A 136 -20.09 -9.83 11.43
C LEU A 136 -21.39 -10.65 11.24
N ASN A 137 -21.53 -11.39 10.15
CA ASN A 137 -22.78 -12.04 9.73
C ASN A 137 -23.99 -11.08 9.73
N ALA A 138 -23.77 -9.85 9.25
CA ALA A 138 -24.73 -8.76 9.23
C ALA A 138 -24.94 -8.25 7.80
N GLU A 139 -26.10 -7.61 7.57
CA GLU A 139 -26.41 -6.93 6.31
C GLU A 139 -26.22 -5.42 6.45
N VAL A 140 -25.61 -4.81 5.41
CA VAL A 140 -25.45 -3.35 5.35
C VAL A 140 -26.73 -2.73 4.83
N THR A 141 -27.44 -1.99 5.69
CA THR A 141 -28.70 -1.28 5.37
C THR A 141 -28.46 0.11 4.81
N ASN A 142 -27.38 0.78 5.24
CA ASN A 142 -26.96 2.07 4.71
C ASN A 142 -25.42 2.14 4.69
N MET A 143 -24.87 2.87 3.71
CA MET A 143 -23.41 2.98 3.52
C MET A 143 -23.07 4.41 3.09
N GLN A 144 -21.97 4.94 3.65
CA GLN A 144 -21.43 6.25 3.28
C GLN A 144 -19.89 6.18 3.20
N HIS A 145 -19.33 6.57 2.06
CA HIS A 145 -17.89 6.76 1.92
C HIS A 145 -17.45 7.97 2.74
N LEU A 146 -16.48 7.78 3.63
CA LEU A 146 -15.95 8.83 4.52
C LEU A 146 -14.67 9.46 3.97
N GLY A 147 -13.94 8.75 3.12
CA GLY A 147 -12.66 9.20 2.56
C GLY A 147 -11.61 8.10 2.53
N GLN A 148 -10.38 8.49 2.29
CA GLN A 148 -9.23 7.58 2.21
C GLN A 148 -8.18 7.92 3.25
N VAL A 149 -7.48 6.89 3.74
CA VAL A 149 -6.32 7.03 4.62
C VAL A 149 -5.13 6.21 4.08
N VAL A 150 -3.94 6.62 4.48
CA VAL A 150 -2.72 5.83 4.36
C VAL A 150 -2.22 5.56 5.77
N ALA A 151 -2.06 4.29 6.12
CA ALA A 151 -1.70 3.90 7.50
C ALA A 151 -0.31 4.42 7.91
N ASP A 152 0.63 4.38 6.99
CA ASP A 152 1.98 4.95 7.17
C ASP A 152 2.45 5.50 5.82
N SER A 153 2.23 6.77 5.58
CA SER A 153 2.59 7.44 4.32
C SER A 153 4.11 7.59 4.11
N GLY A 154 4.91 7.32 5.14
CA GLY A 154 6.37 7.31 5.04
C GLY A 154 6.94 6.05 4.40
N VAL A 155 6.19 4.95 4.37
CA VAL A 155 6.67 3.66 3.86
C VAL A 155 5.68 2.98 2.94
N VAL A 156 4.39 3.01 3.27
CA VAL A 156 3.33 2.27 2.59
C VAL A 156 2.62 3.15 1.58
N SER A 157 2.47 2.69 0.34
CA SER A 157 1.74 3.42 -0.70
C SER A 157 0.24 3.07 -0.78
N ASN A 158 -0.23 2.14 0.05
CA ASN A 158 -1.61 1.66 -0.01
C ASN A 158 -2.59 2.70 0.56
N LYS A 159 -3.54 3.12 -0.27
CA LYS A 159 -4.69 3.92 0.15
C LYS A 159 -5.85 2.99 0.50
N VAL A 160 -6.46 3.25 1.64
CA VAL A 160 -7.57 2.45 2.18
C VAL A 160 -8.81 3.32 2.24
N ASP A 161 -9.89 2.87 1.62
CA ASP A 161 -11.18 3.54 1.67
C ASP A 161 -11.90 3.25 2.99
N ILE A 162 -12.46 4.28 3.60
CA ILE A 162 -13.21 4.15 4.85
C ILE A 162 -14.69 4.35 4.56
N TYR A 163 -15.50 3.38 5.00
CA TYR A 163 -16.95 3.40 4.86
C TYR A 163 -17.63 3.33 6.22
N PHE A 164 -18.56 4.26 6.47
CA PHE A 164 -19.55 4.11 7.53
C PHE A 164 -20.63 3.15 7.03
N CYS A 165 -21.07 2.23 7.91
CA CYS A 165 -22.11 1.25 7.60
C CYS A 165 -23.13 1.16 8.73
N SER A 166 -24.43 1.27 8.42
CA SER A 166 -25.48 0.83 9.35
C SER A 166 -25.75 -0.66 9.10
N VAL A 167 -25.76 -1.44 10.16
CA VAL A 167 -25.97 -2.90 10.13
C VAL A 167 -27.11 -3.28 11.05
#